data_14d35eeb2928bcd3b23e357c5164fa1b
#
_entry.id   14d35eeb2928bcd3b23e357c5164fa1b
#
_cell.length_a   1.000
_cell.length_b   1.000
_cell.length_c   1.000
_cell.angle_alpha   90.00
_cell.angle_beta   90.00
_cell.angle_gamma   90.00
#
_symmetry.space_group_name_H-M   'P 1'
#
loop_
_entity.id
_entity.type
_entity.pdbx_description
1 polymer ?
#
loop_
_entity_poly.entity_id
_entity_poly.type
_entity_poly.pdbx_seq_one_letter_code
_entity_poly.pdbx_strand_id
1 'polypeptide(L)'
;MLIYLVGYMYSGKTTLGRMLAHRLGYRFVDTDQLFEERFHTHITLFFQKYGETAFRLLEQQVLHCTAEMDNTVVATGGGTACYGDNMEWINQHGRSVYIQMDEDAICERQASSRKMRPTFAGMSDNERRLHISRQLQQRTPYYRQAHLTIDGANPNLELIVQAMDKG
;
A
#
# COMPACT_ATOMS: atom_id res chain seq x y z
N MET A 1 8.43 -3.58 16.87
CA MET A 1 7.67 -4.40 15.90
C MET A 1 7.25 -3.54 14.73
N LEU A 2 7.35 -4.05 13.50
CA LEU A 2 6.86 -3.41 12.27
C LEU A 2 5.64 -4.14 11.75
N ILE A 3 4.63 -3.38 11.32
CA ILE A 3 3.42 -3.91 10.69
C ILE A 3 3.26 -3.23 9.32
N TYR A 4 3.32 -4.01 8.27
CA TYR A 4 3.19 -3.52 6.90
C TYR A 4 1.78 -3.77 6.37
N LEU A 5 1.11 -2.72 5.89
CA LEU A 5 -0.16 -2.83 5.22
C LEU A 5 0.05 -2.81 3.72
N VAL A 6 -0.34 -3.89 3.05
CA VAL A 6 -0.24 -4.05 1.60
C VAL A 6 -1.62 -4.17 0.96
N GLY A 7 -1.73 -3.86 -0.29
CA GLY A 7 -2.99 -3.92 -1.03
C GLY A 7 -3.06 -2.84 -2.11
N TYR A 8 -4.07 -2.95 -2.95
CA TYR A 8 -4.28 -2.03 -4.07
C TYR A 8 -4.53 -0.60 -3.57
N MET A 9 -4.25 0.39 -4.42
CA MET A 9 -4.67 1.77 -4.12
C MET A 9 -6.18 1.83 -3.90
N TYR A 10 -6.65 2.75 -3.08
CA TYR A 10 -8.05 2.86 -2.63
C TYR A 10 -8.55 1.76 -1.69
N SER A 11 -7.73 0.81 -1.28
CA SER A 11 -8.15 -0.25 -0.33
C SER A 11 -8.26 0.22 1.13
N GLY A 12 -7.84 1.45 1.45
CA GLY A 12 -7.98 2.03 2.78
C GLY A 12 -6.77 1.84 3.69
N LYS A 13 -5.59 1.51 3.17
CA LYS A 13 -4.35 1.29 3.94
C LYS A 13 -4.00 2.45 4.87
N THR A 14 -4.06 3.68 4.37
CA THR A 14 -3.69 4.87 5.15
C THR A 14 -4.65 5.10 6.31
N THR A 15 -5.96 4.99 6.08
CA THR A 15 -6.98 5.16 7.12
C THR A 15 -6.87 4.06 8.18
N LEU A 16 -6.86 2.81 7.75
CA LEU A 16 -6.73 1.67 8.66
C LEU A 16 -5.41 1.69 9.42
N GLY A 17 -4.33 2.06 8.74
CA GLY A 17 -3.00 2.15 9.33
C GLY A 17 -2.93 3.16 10.46
N ARG A 18 -3.54 4.34 10.30
CA ARG A 18 -3.63 5.35 11.37
C ARG A 18 -4.44 4.85 12.56
N MET A 19 -5.57 4.19 12.31
CA MET A 19 -6.40 3.61 13.37
C MET A 19 -5.66 2.50 14.13
N LEU A 20 -4.98 1.62 13.41
CA LEU A 20 -4.20 0.53 13.98
C LEU A 20 -3.02 1.07 14.82
N ALA A 21 -2.27 2.02 14.29
CA ALA A 21 -1.17 2.66 14.99
C ALA A 21 -1.64 3.32 16.29
N HIS A 22 -2.73 4.08 16.24
CA HIS A 22 -3.32 4.67 17.44
C HIS A 22 -3.73 3.61 18.47
N ARG A 23 -4.38 2.53 18.01
CA ARG A 23 -4.83 1.42 18.88
C ARG A 23 -3.68 0.70 19.60
N LEU A 24 -2.53 0.58 18.92
CA LEU A 24 -1.33 -0.09 19.44
C LEU A 24 -0.36 0.85 20.18
N GLY A 25 -0.57 2.16 20.13
CA GLY A 25 0.42 3.13 20.61
C GLY A 25 1.68 3.18 19.74
N TYR A 26 1.56 2.86 18.46
CA TYR A 26 2.65 2.84 17.48
C TYR A 26 2.69 4.12 16.65
N ARG A 27 3.83 4.36 15.99
CA ARG A 27 3.91 5.39 14.96
C ARG A 27 3.22 4.93 13.69
N PHE A 28 2.74 5.87 12.90
CA PHE A 28 2.22 5.62 11.54
C PHE A 28 3.11 6.27 10.50
N VAL A 29 3.37 5.54 9.43
CA VAL A 29 4.17 5.99 8.29
C VAL A 29 3.51 5.55 6.99
N ASP A 30 3.48 6.43 6.01
CA ASP A 30 3.06 6.14 4.65
C ASP A 30 4.28 6.25 3.73
N THR A 31 4.60 5.19 2.97
CA THR A 31 5.81 5.17 2.14
C THR A 31 5.74 6.17 0.98
N ASP A 32 4.55 6.49 0.46
CA ASP A 32 4.39 7.54 -0.54
C ASP A 32 4.76 8.91 0.04
N GLN A 33 4.30 9.20 1.26
CA GLN A 33 4.64 10.44 1.95
C GLN A 33 6.14 10.50 2.26
N LEU A 34 6.75 9.42 2.75
CA LEU A 34 8.19 9.37 2.99
C LEU A 34 9.00 9.61 1.70
N PHE A 35 8.54 9.08 0.57
CA PHE A 35 9.16 9.34 -0.72
C PHE A 35 9.15 10.83 -1.06
N GLU A 36 7.98 11.46 -0.96
CA GLU A 36 7.81 12.88 -1.28
C GLU A 36 8.64 13.79 -0.36
N GLU A 37 8.70 13.47 0.93
CA GLU A 37 9.50 14.21 1.92
C GLU A 37 11.02 14.04 1.65
N ARG A 38 11.46 12.80 1.36
CA ARG A 38 12.88 12.50 1.16
C ARG A 38 13.44 13.13 -0.12
N PHE A 39 12.67 13.11 -1.20
CA PHE A 39 13.12 13.59 -2.50
C PHE A 39 12.62 14.99 -2.85
N HIS A 40 11.87 15.64 -1.95
CA HIS A 40 11.33 17.00 -2.10
C HIS A 40 10.55 17.18 -3.41
N THR A 41 9.77 16.18 -3.80
CA THR A 41 8.97 16.18 -5.02
C THR A 41 7.72 15.33 -4.84
N HIS A 42 6.66 15.66 -5.58
CA HIS A 42 5.49 14.80 -5.65
C HIS A 42 5.77 13.57 -6.52
N ILE A 43 5.26 12.41 -6.13
CA ILE A 43 5.41 11.15 -6.89
C ILE A 43 4.97 11.31 -8.34
N THR A 44 3.86 12.02 -8.57
CA THR A 44 3.35 12.31 -9.92
C THR A 44 4.38 13.00 -10.80
N LEU A 45 5.03 14.05 -10.28
CA LEU A 45 6.05 14.81 -11.01
C LEU A 45 7.31 13.98 -11.24
N PHE A 46 7.72 13.23 -10.23
CA PHE A 46 8.88 12.33 -10.35
C PHE A 46 8.65 11.27 -11.43
N PHE A 47 7.49 10.64 -11.40
CA PHE A 47 7.10 9.60 -12.35
C PHE A 47 7.05 10.11 -13.80
N GLN A 48 6.47 11.31 -14.01
CA GLN A 48 6.44 11.96 -15.32
C GLN A 48 7.85 12.30 -15.84
N LYS A 49 8.74 12.72 -14.96
CA LYS A 49 10.08 13.16 -15.34
C LYS A 49 11.06 12.01 -15.55
N TYR A 50 11.03 11.00 -14.70
CA TYR A 50 12.03 9.94 -14.64
C TYR A 50 11.51 8.54 -14.99
N GLY A 51 10.20 8.34 -15.08
CA GLY A 51 9.56 7.08 -15.42
C GLY A 51 9.41 6.09 -14.27
N GLU A 52 8.77 4.97 -14.58
CA GLU A 52 8.40 3.96 -13.58
C GLU A 52 9.61 3.24 -12.99
N THR A 53 10.58 2.83 -13.82
CA THR A 53 11.75 2.08 -13.35
C THR A 53 12.54 2.86 -12.30
N ALA A 54 12.82 4.15 -12.55
CA ALA A 54 13.50 5.01 -11.60
C ALA A 54 12.69 5.19 -10.31
N PHE A 55 11.38 5.38 -10.43
CA PHE A 55 10.49 5.48 -9.28
C PHE A 55 10.53 4.22 -8.42
N ARG A 56 10.41 3.03 -9.02
CA ARG A 56 10.41 1.76 -8.29
C ARG A 56 11.70 1.49 -7.54
N LEU A 57 12.85 1.84 -8.12
CA LEU A 57 14.15 1.73 -7.46
C LEU A 57 14.22 2.59 -6.19
N LEU A 58 13.77 3.84 -6.27
CA LEU A 58 13.78 4.74 -5.11
C LEU A 58 12.69 4.39 -4.09
N GLU A 59 11.53 3.92 -4.55
CA GLU A 59 10.47 3.42 -3.67
C GLU A 59 10.96 2.24 -2.84
N GLN A 60 11.70 1.31 -3.44
CA GLN A 60 12.33 0.19 -2.72
C GLN A 60 13.32 0.68 -1.65
N GLN A 61 14.13 1.68 -1.95
CA GLN A 61 15.03 2.27 -0.96
C GLN A 61 14.26 2.90 0.21
N VAL A 62 13.16 3.60 -0.08
CA VAL A 62 12.28 4.17 0.96
C VAL A 62 11.67 3.05 1.82
N LEU A 63 11.20 1.97 1.20
CA LEU A 63 10.70 0.80 1.93
C LEU A 63 11.80 0.24 2.87
N HIS A 64 13.01 0.04 2.37
CA HIS A 64 14.10 -0.53 3.15
C HIS A 64 14.51 0.34 4.34
N CYS A 65 14.39 1.66 4.23
CA CYS A 65 14.65 2.56 5.37
C CYS A 65 13.68 2.35 6.55
N THR A 66 12.51 1.75 6.32
CA THR A 66 11.56 1.48 7.40
C THR A 66 12.02 0.38 8.35
N ALA A 67 12.97 -0.47 7.94
CA ALA A 67 13.48 -1.57 8.79
C ALA A 67 14.12 -1.08 10.11
N GLU A 68 14.62 0.15 10.12
CA GLU A 68 15.24 0.75 11.30
C GLU A 68 14.22 1.41 12.26
N MET A 69 12.94 1.36 11.93
CA MET A 69 11.89 1.95 12.73
C MET A 69 11.38 0.96 13.79
N ASP A 70 11.09 1.48 14.97
CA ASP A 70 10.49 0.70 16.05
C ASP A 70 9.01 1.01 16.20
N ASN A 71 8.21 -0.01 16.52
CA ASN A 71 6.79 0.11 16.85
C ASN A 71 6.04 1.01 15.85
N THR A 72 6.08 0.61 14.58
CA THR A 72 5.54 1.41 13.47
C THR A 72 4.61 0.60 12.60
N VAL A 73 3.47 1.20 12.24
CA VAL A 73 2.59 0.73 11.17
C VAL A 73 2.95 1.46 9.89
N VAL A 74 3.29 0.70 8.88
CA VAL A 74 3.74 1.20 7.57
C VAL A 74 2.68 0.91 6.51
N ALA A 75 2.03 1.94 5.98
CA ALA A 75 1.18 1.81 4.79
C ALA A 75 2.05 1.91 3.54
N THR A 76 2.07 0.86 2.72
CA THR A 76 2.85 0.83 1.49
C THR A 76 2.09 1.40 0.30
N GLY A 77 2.78 1.89 -0.72
CA GLY A 77 2.18 2.22 -2.01
C GLY A 77 1.53 1.00 -2.66
N GLY A 78 0.54 1.22 -3.52
CA GLY A 78 -0.23 0.13 -4.12
C GLY A 78 0.60 -0.87 -4.93
N GLY A 79 1.66 -0.43 -5.57
CA GLY A 79 2.57 -1.29 -6.33
C GLY A 79 3.85 -1.70 -5.60
N THR A 80 4.09 -1.17 -4.41
CA THR A 80 5.35 -1.38 -3.66
C THR A 80 5.64 -2.86 -3.43
N ALA A 81 4.66 -3.61 -2.92
CA ALA A 81 4.81 -5.03 -2.63
C ALA A 81 5.03 -5.92 -3.87
N CYS A 82 4.67 -5.41 -5.06
CA CYS A 82 4.70 -6.17 -6.31
C CYS A 82 6.00 -5.99 -7.11
N TYR A 83 6.93 -5.17 -6.63
CA TYR A 83 8.18 -4.90 -7.31
C TYR A 83 9.32 -5.75 -6.73
N GLY A 84 10.06 -6.43 -7.62
CA GLY A 84 11.21 -7.23 -7.21
C GLY A 84 10.87 -8.23 -6.10
N ASP A 85 11.70 -8.24 -5.08
CA ASP A 85 11.56 -9.07 -3.87
C ASP A 85 10.91 -8.34 -2.68
N ASN A 86 10.28 -7.20 -2.93
CA ASN A 86 9.75 -6.35 -1.86
C ASN A 86 8.77 -7.08 -0.92
N MET A 87 7.91 -7.97 -1.45
CA MET A 87 6.96 -8.69 -0.59
C MET A 87 7.66 -9.70 0.33
N GLU A 88 8.67 -10.39 -0.17
CA GLU A 88 9.53 -11.26 0.63
C GLU A 88 10.27 -10.45 1.70
N TRP A 89 10.88 -9.34 1.31
CA TRP A 89 11.57 -8.42 2.21
C TRP A 89 10.65 -7.92 3.33
N ILE A 90 9.41 -7.50 2.99
CA ILE A 90 8.38 -7.08 3.96
C ILE A 90 8.12 -8.18 4.98
N ASN A 91 7.94 -9.42 4.51
CA ASN A 91 7.66 -10.57 5.37
C ASN A 91 8.83 -10.95 6.29
N GLN A 92 10.06 -10.66 5.87
CA GLN A 92 11.26 -10.90 6.68
C GLN A 92 11.47 -9.82 7.76
N HIS A 93 11.00 -8.59 7.55
CA HIS A 93 11.26 -7.45 8.43
C HIS A 93 10.08 -7.06 9.33
N GLY A 94 8.90 -7.62 9.13
CA GLY A 94 7.75 -7.33 9.95
C GLY A 94 6.55 -8.24 9.68
N ARG A 95 5.43 -7.92 10.30
CA ARG A 95 4.16 -8.58 10.04
C ARG A 95 3.43 -7.86 8.92
N SER A 96 3.02 -8.59 7.90
CA SER A 96 2.29 -8.04 6.77
C SER A 96 0.80 -8.35 6.83
N VAL A 97 -0.01 -7.37 6.49
CA VAL A 97 -1.47 -7.45 6.43
C VAL A 97 -1.94 -7.02 5.06
N TYR A 98 -2.55 -7.92 4.33
CA TYR A 98 -3.20 -7.62 3.06
C TYR A 98 -4.61 -7.09 3.29
N ILE A 99 -4.87 -5.87 2.84
CA ILE A 99 -6.21 -5.28 2.84
C ILE A 99 -6.86 -5.59 1.49
N GLN A 100 -7.66 -6.64 1.48
CA GLN A 100 -8.35 -7.11 0.29
C GLN A 100 -9.63 -6.32 0.07
N MET A 101 -9.86 -5.89 -1.17
CA MET A 101 -11.07 -5.20 -1.57
C MET A 101 -11.53 -5.68 -2.94
N ASP A 102 -12.84 -5.81 -3.11
CA ASP A 102 -13.44 -6.20 -4.38
C ASP A 102 -13.16 -5.17 -5.47
N GLU A 103 -13.04 -5.63 -6.71
CA GLU A 103 -12.81 -4.79 -7.87
C GLU A 103 -13.87 -3.69 -8.02
N ASP A 104 -15.15 -4.03 -7.83
CA ASP A 104 -16.24 -3.06 -7.91
C ASP A 104 -16.12 -1.96 -6.86
N ALA A 105 -15.78 -2.31 -5.62
CA ALA A 105 -15.55 -1.34 -4.53
C ALA A 105 -14.36 -0.44 -4.82
N ILE A 106 -13.28 -0.97 -5.38
CA ILE A 106 -12.11 -0.18 -5.81
C ILE A 106 -12.51 0.80 -6.92
N CYS A 107 -13.25 0.34 -7.92
CA CYS A 107 -13.73 1.18 -9.03
C CYS A 107 -14.62 2.32 -8.53
N GLU A 108 -15.53 2.04 -7.60
CA GLU A 108 -16.40 3.06 -6.98
C GLU A 108 -15.58 4.11 -6.22
N ARG A 109 -14.62 3.68 -5.42
CA ARG A 109 -13.73 4.59 -4.67
C ARG A 109 -12.85 5.41 -5.58
N GLN A 110 -12.34 4.83 -6.66
CA GLN A 110 -11.57 5.54 -7.67
C GLN A 110 -12.42 6.63 -8.36
N ALA A 111 -13.65 6.31 -8.76
CA ALA A 111 -14.55 7.25 -9.42
C ALA A 111 -14.94 8.43 -8.51
N SER A 112 -15.11 8.20 -7.21
CA SER A 112 -15.46 9.23 -6.22
C SER A 112 -14.25 9.97 -5.63
N SER A 113 -13.03 9.55 -5.94
CA SER A 113 -11.81 10.17 -5.42
C SER A 113 -11.57 11.54 -6.03
N ARG A 114 -11.35 12.55 -5.17
CA ARG A 114 -10.93 13.91 -5.60
C ARG A 114 -9.46 13.94 -6.03
N LYS A 115 -8.65 12.99 -5.57
CA LYS A 115 -7.23 12.89 -5.88
C LYS A 115 -7.03 11.91 -7.03
N MET A 116 -6.95 12.44 -8.26
CA MET A 116 -6.66 11.62 -9.43
C MET A 116 -5.21 11.10 -9.36
N ARG A 117 -5.05 9.80 -9.50
CA ARG A 117 -3.73 9.18 -9.64
C ARG A 117 -3.22 9.35 -11.08
N PRO A 118 -1.90 9.57 -11.30
CA PRO A 118 -1.34 9.75 -12.65
C PRO A 118 -1.70 8.63 -13.62
N THR A 119 -1.78 7.40 -13.12
CA THR A 119 -2.11 6.19 -13.88
C THR A 119 -3.47 6.25 -14.56
N PHE A 120 -4.41 7.04 -14.04
CA PHE A 120 -5.79 7.14 -14.57
C PHE A 120 -6.04 8.40 -15.41
N ALA A 121 -5.04 9.26 -15.56
CA ALA A 121 -5.18 10.49 -16.31
C ALA A 121 -5.56 10.19 -17.78
N GLY A 122 -6.61 10.85 -18.29
CA GLY A 122 -7.08 10.70 -19.66
C GLY A 122 -7.85 9.42 -19.99
N MET A 123 -8.11 8.54 -19.02
CA MET A 123 -8.87 7.31 -19.22
C MET A 123 -10.38 7.55 -19.08
N SER A 124 -11.18 6.88 -19.93
CA SER A 124 -12.64 6.74 -19.74
C SER A 124 -12.95 5.83 -18.55
N ASP A 125 -14.21 5.80 -18.08
CA ASP A 125 -14.64 4.92 -17.00
C ASP A 125 -14.40 3.43 -17.32
N ASN A 126 -14.70 3.01 -18.56
CA ASN A 126 -14.46 1.65 -19.01
C ASN A 126 -12.97 1.31 -19.07
N GLU A 127 -12.13 2.22 -19.55
CA GLU A 127 -10.67 2.05 -19.58
C GLU A 127 -10.10 1.94 -18.18
N ARG A 128 -10.55 2.75 -17.22
CA ARG A 128 -10.15 2.68 -15.81
C ARG A 128 -10.52 1.35 -15.18
N ARG A 129 -11.76 0.89 -15.37
CA ARG A 129 -12.22 -0.40 -14.85
C ARG A 129 -11.39 -1.56 -15.40
N LEU A 130 -11.12 -1.57 -16.70
CA LEU A 130 -10.29 -2.59 -17.33
C LEU A 130 -8.84 -2.55 -16.81
N HIS A 131 -8.30 -1.36 -16.62
CA HIS A 131 -6.95 -1.17 -16.07
C HIS A 131 -6.87 -1.68 -14.62
N ILE A 132 -7.84 -1.36 -13.77
CA ILE A 132 -7.94 -1.85 -12.39
C ILE A 132 -8.03 -3.38 -12.37
N SER A 133 -8.89 -3.97 -13.20
CA SER A 133 -9.05 -5.42 -13.30
C SER A 133 -7.74 -6.12 -13.65
N ARG A 134 -7.03 -5.63 -14.65
CA ARG A 134 -5.73 -6.18 -15.07
C ARG A 134 -4.67 -6.04 -13.98
N GLN A 135 -4.58 -4.89 -13.35
CA GLN A 135 -3.63 -4.68 -12.25
C GLN A 135 -3.92 -5.57 -11.05
N LEU A 136 -5.18 -5.74 -10.67
CA LEU A 136 -5.57 -6.63 -9.59
C LEU A 136 -5.18 -8.08 -9.89
N GLN A 137 -5.41 -8.56 -11.12
CA GLN A 137 -4.98 -9.89 -11.52
C GLN A 137 -3.47 -10.08 -11.40
N GLN A 138 -2.68 -9.08 -11.79
CA GLN A 138 -1.22 -9.12 -11.75
C GLN A 138 -0.67 -8.99 -10.31
N ARG A 139 -1.30 -8.17 -9.46
CA ARG A 139 -0.78 -7.79 -8.14
C ARG A 139 -1.28 -8.70 -7.01
N THR A 140 -2.48 -9.25 -7.10
CA THR A 140 -3.08 -10.09 -6.06
C THR A 140 -2.19 -11.26 -5.63
N PRO A 141 -1.46 -11.97 -6.52
CA PRO A 141 -0.54 -13.03 -6.10
C PRO A 141 0.56 -12.57 -5.13
N TYR A 142 1.02 -11.32 -5.26
CA TYR A 142 1.99 -10.72 -4.33
C TYR A 142 1.34 -10.40 -2.98
N TYR A 143 0.19 -9.73 -3.00
CA TYR A 143 -0.52 -9.36 -1.77
C TYR A 143 -0.91 -10.58 -0.93
N ARG A 144 -1.30 -11.69 -1.58
CA ARG A 144 -1.67 -12.95 -0.91
C ARG A 144 -0.53 -13.63 -0.16
N GLN A 145 0.70 -13.21 -0.37
CA GLN A 145 1.84 -13.69 0.42
C GLN A 145 1.93 -13.05 1.81
N ALA A 146 1.04 -12.10 2.13
CA ALA A 146 0.96 -11.49 3.44
C ALA A 146 0.61 -12.50 4.54
N HIS A 147 1.10 -12.26 5.75
CA HIS A 147 0.83 -13.12 6.91
C HIS A 147 -0.65 -13.16 7.30
N LEU A 148 -1.38 -12.07 7.06
CA LEU A 148 -2.80 -11.94 7.35
C LEU A 148 -3.52 -11.25 6.18
N THR A 149 -4.71 -11.73 5.84
CA THR A 149 -5.63 -11.07 4.90
C THR A 149 -6.88 -10.64 5.64
N ILE A 150 -7.29 -9.40 5.45
CA ILE A 150 -8.52 -8.83 6.01
C ILE A 150 -9.42 -8.24 4.93
N ASP A 151 -10.70 -8.19 5.21
CA ASP A 151 -11.68 -7.52 4.35
C ASP A 151 -11.54 -5.98 4.48
N GLY A 152 -11.18 -5.31 3.40
CA GLY A 152 -11.04 -3.85 3.37
C GLY A 152 -12.37 -3.09 3.40
N ALA A 153 -13.48 -3.74 3.02
CA ALA A 153 -14.81 -3.14 3.08
C ALA A 153 -15.35 -3.08 4.52
N ASN A 154 -14.96 -4.05 5.36
CA ASN A 154 -15.34 -4.11 6.77
C ASN A 154 -14.16 -4.55 7.64
N PRO A 155 -13.14 -3.69 7.78
CA PRO A 155 -11.90 -4.05 8.46
C PRO A 155 -12.12 -4.27 9.96
N ASN A 156 -11.69 -5.43 10.46
CA ASN A 156 -11.70 -5.75 11.87
C ASN A 156 -10.33 -5.52 12.50
N LEU A 157 -10.17 -4.39 13.19
CA LEU A 157 -8.93 -4.01 13.86
C LEU A 157 -8.50 -5.01 14.94
N GLU A 158 -9.44 -5.53 15.72
CA GLU A 158 -9.13 -6.47 16.81
C GLU A 158 -8.55 -7.79 16.28
N LEU A 159 -8.97 -8.21 15.10
CA LEU A 159 -8.41 -9.39 14.44
C LEU A 159 -6.93 -9.17 14.09
N ILE A 160 -6.57 -7.95 13.64
CA ILE A 160 -5.18 -7.61 13.37
C ILE A 160 -4.39 -7.59 14.68
N VAL A 161 -4.90 -6.93 15.71
CA VAL A 161 -4.22 -6.85 17.03
C VAL A 161 -3.96 -8.24 17.59
N GLN A 162 -4.98 -9.12 17.60
CA GLN A 162 -4.84 -10.50 18.09
C GLN A 162 -3.84 -11.33 17.29
N ALA A 163 -3.72 -11.08 15.98
CA ALA A 163 -2.74 -11.76 15.13
C ALA A 163 -1.30 -11.28 15.41
N MET A 164 -1.13 -10.02 15.88
CA MET A 164 0.19 -9.49 16.26
C MET A 164 0.65 -10.04 17.62
N ASP A 165 -0.27 -10.30 18.55
CA ASP A 165 0.05 -10.82 19.89
C ASP A 165 0.50 -12.30 19.90
N LYS A 166 0.20 -13.03 18.83
CA LYS A 166 0.50 -14.49 18.71
C LYS A 166 1.86 -14.80 18.06
N GLY A 167 2.62 -13.81 17.71
CA GLY A 167 3.92 -13.95 17.06
C GLY A 167 5.03 -13.26 17.78
#